data_6c610618e1f3ccfa05817a9ab762da84
#
_entry.id   6c610618e1f3ccfa05817a9ab762da84
#
_cell.length_a   1.000
_cell.length_b   1.000
_cell.length_c   1.000
_cell.angle_alpha   90.00
_cell.angle_beta   90.00
_cell.angle_gamma   90.00
#
_symmetry.space_group_name_H-M   'P 1'
#
loop_
_entity.id
_entity.type
_entity.pdbx_description
1 polymer ?
#
loop_
_entity_poly.entity_id
_entity_poly.type
_entity_poly.pdbx_seq_one_letter_code
_entity_poly.pdbx_strand_id
1 'polypeptide(L)'
;MRVGAGLLINLFLSVAGGTVVAAESAKSQPPLPEVKVEVVKALDVPIRLEYPGRTAGYREVEVRAQVSGILQQRTYQEGAPVKQGQVLFRLDSRQYQAALTRAQAALAQEQARLRQAERDLLRVRTLAAKGFASERELDNSISEFEQSRANLQAAEAEVKSRQIDLDFTTVVAPITGITSREARSEGSLIVAGDPQASLLTQLTQLDPIYVNFSLPQDSESARLRNDVANGKLANASKAELTVQVQFNDGSVYPLQGRVDFTDSLVDRATGSVSTRAVIPNPEQKLLPGQFVRVLVSGLLRLNAISVPERAVAQNAAGTYVYVIDEQGVVRQQQVTLGGTAGGRWIVESGLVSGERVVVEGGHKLQPDDRVHAATVEAMHGQGLIEEIRR
;
A
#
# COMPACT_ATOMS: atom_id res chain seq x y z
N MET A 1 -26.81 -99.62 -23.57
CA MET A 1 -27.52 -100.56 -22.66
C MET A 1 -28.74 -99.82 -22.08
N ARG A 2 -29.91 -100.36 -22.49
CA ARG A 2 -31.27 -100.29 -21.87
C ARG A 2 -31.85 -98.89 -21.57
N VAL A 3 -32.87 -98.46 -22.35
CA VAL A 3 -34.23 -98.97 -22.42
C VAL A 3 -35.16 -98.36 -21.35
N GLY A 4 -36.19 -97.75 -21.82
CA GLY A 4 -37.58 -97.83 -21.36
C GLY A 4 -38.27 -96.48 -21.50
N ALA A 5 -39.04 -96.22 -22.52
CA ALA A 5 -40.42 -96.58 -22.70
C ALA A 5 -41.34 -95.91 -21.72
N GLY A 6 -42.11 -94.96 -22.17
CA GLY A 6 -43.46 -95.11 -22.75
C GLY A 6 -44.46 -94.50 -21.82
N LEU A 7 -45.31 -93.63 -22.21
CA LEU A 7 -46.75 -93.94 -22.50
C LEU A 7 -47.54 -92.69 -22.77
N LEU A 8 -48.28 -92.73 -23.85
CA LEU A 8 -49.36 -91.86 -24.32
C LEU A 8 -50.50 -91.80 -23.33
N ILE A 9 -51.18 -90.67 -23.27
CA ILE A 9 -52.70 -90.65 -23.36
C ILE A 9 -53.13 -89.21 -23.77
N ASN A 10 -53.97 -89.25 -24.85
CA ASN A 10 -54.79 -88.16 -25.39
C ASN A 10 -55.87 -87.75 -24.39
N LEU A 11 -56.38 -86.48 -24.42
CA LEU A 11 -57.76 -86.22 -24.92
C LEU A 11 -58.21 -84.79 -24.72
N PHE A 12 -58.83 -84.22 -25.78
CA PHE A 12 -59.91 -83.20 -25.90
C PHE A 12 -59.69 -81.76 -25.46
N LEU A 13 -59.54 -80.83 -26.40
CA LEU A 13 -60.55 -80.02 -27.13
C LEU A 13 -61.46 -79.18 -26.20
N SER A 14 -61.23 -77.83 -26.14
CA SER A 14 -62.34 -76.89 -26.27
C SER A 14 -61.79 -75.50 -26.67
N VAL A 15 -62.35 -74.98 -27.72
CA VAL A 15 -62.21 -73.67 -28.34
C VAL A 15 -62.94 -72.65 -27.49
N ALA A 16 -62.28 -71.58 -27.06
CA ALA A 16 -62.92 -70.34 -26.65
C ALA A 16 -62.06 -69.19 -27.14
N GLY A 17 -62.59 -68.45 -28.13
CA GLY A 17 -61.96 -67.23 -28.65
C GLY A 17 -61.90 -66.16 -27.61
N GLY A 18 -60.68 -65.69 -27.33
CA GLY A 18 -60.41 -64.50 -26.55
C GLY A 18 -59.58 -63.54 -27.39
N THR A 19 -60.18 -62.42 -27.74
CA THR A 19 -59.50 -61.27 -28.37
C THR A 19 -58.33 -60.84 -27.54
N VAL A 20 -57.13 -61.02 -28.08
CA VAL A 20 -55.89 -60.43 -27.47
C VAL A 20 -55.88 -58.92 -27.80
N VAL A 21 -56.28 -58.14 -26.85
CA VAL A 21 -55.99 -56.70 -26.84
C VAL A 21 -54.48 -56.56 -26.56
N ALA A 22 -53.73 -56.21 -27.60
CA ALA A 22 -52.34 -55.81 -27.45
C ALA A 22 -52.32 -54.53 -26.59
N ALA A 23 -51.90 -54.65 -25.30
CA ALA A 23 -51.57 -53.55 -24.51
C ALA A 23 -50.20 -52.97 -25.01
N GLU A 24 -50.32 -51.90 -25.76
CA GLU A 24 -49.21 -51.09 -26.20
C GLU A 24 -48.51 -50.57 -24.88
N SER A 25 -47.37 -51.18 -24.53
CA SER A 25 -46.52 -50.73 -23.43
C SER A 25 -46.03 -49.31 -23.74
N ALA A 26 -46.69 -48.32 -23.17
CA ALA A 26 -46.18 -46.96 -23.11
C ALA A 26 -44.82 -47.08 -22.51
N LYS A 27 -43.73 -46.91 -23.29
CA LYS A 27 -42.37 -46.68 -22.80
C LYS A 27 -42.42 -45.45 -21.91
N SER A 28 -42.43 -45.63 -20.59
CA SER A 28 -42.19 -44.55 -19.66
C SER A 28 -40.79 -43.99 -19.99
N GLN A 29 -40.77 -42.81 -20.58
CA GLN A 29 -39.53 -42.09 -20.76
C GLN A 29 -38.89 -41.93 -19.34
N PRO A 30 -37.58 -42.22 -19.18
CA PRO A 30 -36.93 -42.01 -17.93
C PRO A 30 -37.12 -40.55 -17.49
N PRO A 31 -37.33 -40.28 -16.22
CA PRO A 31 -37.52 -38.91 -15.73
C PRO A 31 -36.36 -38.07 -16.19
N LEU A 32 -36.67 -36.90 -16.78
CA LEU A 32 -35.66 -35.95 -17.24
C LEU A 32 -34.74 -35.58 -16.06
N PRO A 33 -33.43 -35.54 -16.26
CA PRO A 33 -32.49 -35.09 -15.23
C PRO A 33 -32.86 -33.70 -14.70
N GLU A 34 -32.98 -33.55 -13.42
CA GLU A 34 -33.22 -32.26 -12.79
C GLU A 34 -31.88 -31.54 -12.57
N VAL A 35 -31.76 -30.29 -13.03
CA VAL A 35 -30.56 -29.48 -12.93
C VAL A 35 -30.90 -28.11 -12.39
N LYS A 36 -29.97 -27.51 -11.60
CA LYS A 36 -30.11 -26.14 -11.16
C LYS A 36 -29.44 -25.20 -12.16
N VAL A 37 -30.18 -24.18 -12.55
CA VAL A 37 -29.71 -23.15 -13.49
C VAL A 37 -29.74 -21.78 -12.89
N GLU A 38 -28.79 -20.98 -13.29
CA GLU A 38 -28.73 -19.55 -12.99
C GLU A 38 -28.83 -18.75 -14.28
N VAL A 39 -29.65 -17.70 -14.27
CA VAL A 39 -29.74 -16.77 -15.41
C VAL A 39 -28.60 -15.77 -15.24
N VAL A 40 -27.63 -15.80 -16.15
CA VAL A 40 -26.48 -14.88 -16.10
C VAL A 40 -26.91 -13.46 -16.43
N LYS A 41 -26.47 -12.53 -15.65
CA LYS A 41 -26.70 -11.10 -15.82
C LYS A 41 -25.38 -10.36 -15.90
N ALA A 42 -25.33 -9.34 -16.72
CA ALA A 42 -24.21 -8.41 -16.73
C ALA A 42 -24.33 -7.49 -15.50
N LEU A 43 -23.35 -7.55 -14.63
CA LEU A 43 -23.28 -6.78 -13.39
C LEU A 43 -21.88 -6.12 -13.27
N ASP A 44 -21.83 -5.04 -12.52
CA ASP A 44 -20.55 -4.44 -12.18
C ASP A 44 -19.88 -5.26 -11.07
N VAL A 45 -18.72 -5.82 -11.38
CA VAL A 45 -17.98 -6.70 -10.46
C VAL A 45 -16.76 -5.97 -9.92
N PRO A 46 -16.63 -5.82 -8.58
CA PRO A 46 -15.44 -5.25 -7.99
C PRO A 46 -14.24 -6.19 -8.17
N ILE A 47 -13.12 -5.62 -8.60
CA ILE A 47 -11.86 -6.34 -8.75
C ILE A 47 -10.96 -5.99 -7.57
N ARG A 48 -10.36 -7.01 -6.98
CA ARG A 48 -9.31 -6.90 -5.98
C ARG A 48 -8.02 -7.45 -6.57
N LEU A 49 -6.97 -6.63 -6.55
CA LEU A 49 -5.64 -7.01 -7.02
C LEU A 49 -4.74 -7.23 -5.81
N GLU A 50 -3.96 -8.29 -5.83
CA GLU A 50 -3.04 -8.63 -4.76
C GLU A 50 -1.59 -8.50 -5.23
N TYR A 51 -0.77 -7.79 -4.44
CA TYR A 51 0.64 -7.61 -4.73
C TYR A 51 1.48 -7.90 -3.49
N PRO A 52 2.66 -8.50 -3.64
CA PRO A 52 3.62 -8.56 -2.55
C PRO A 52 4.13 -7.15 -2.25
N GLY A 53 4.21 -6.81 -0.96
CA GLY A 53 4.69 -5.52 -0.51
C GLY A 53 5.54 -5.59 0.74
N ARG A 54 6.16 -4.47 1.07
CA ARG A 54 6.96 -4.29 2.27
C ARG A 54 6.66 -2.95 2.91
N THR A 55 6.47 -2.95 4.20
CA THR A 55 6.27 -1.73 4.99
C THR A 55 7.58 -0.96 5.13
N ALA A 56 7.50 0.36 5.25
CA ALA A 56 8.63 1.24 5.54
C ALA A 56 8.17 2.39 6.45
N GLY A 57 9.07 2.94 7.23
CA GLY A 57 8.78 4.12 8.03
C GLY A 57 8.35 5.30 7.15
N TYR A 58 7.42 6.10 7.64
CA TYR A 58 7.00 7.33 6.92
C TYR A 58 8.15 8.31 6.79
N ARG A 59 8.96 8.42 7.86
CA ARG A 59 10.23 9.15 7.90
C ARG A 59 11.21 8.37 8.73
N GLU A 60 12.42 8.24 8.23
CA GLU A 60 13.55 7.64 8.94
C GLU A 60 14.69 8.65 8.95
N VAL A 61 15.11 9.05 10.14
CA VAL A 61 16.13 10.08 10.31
C VAL A 61 17.21 9.60 11.27
N GLU A 62 18.43 9.63 10.80
CA GLU A 62 19.60 9.41 11.64
C GLU A 62 19.88 10.64 12.48
N VAL A 63 19.98 10.48 13.78
CA VAL A 63 20.37 11.53 14.72
C VAL A 63 21.86 11.48 14.87
N ARG A 64 22.53 12.54 14.40
CA ARG A 64 23.99 12.67 14.41
C ARG A 64 24.41 13.90 15.21
N ALA A 65 25.53 13.78 15.93
CA ALA A 65 26.13 14.91 16.60
C ALA A 65 26.76 15.88 15.58
N GLN A 66 26.51 17.17 15.76
CA GLN A 66 27.04 18.24 14.92
C GLN A 66 28.34 18.81 15.46
N VAL A 67 28.66 18.57 16.75
CA VAL A 67 29.91 18.97 17.43
C VAL A 67 30.54 17.75 18.09
N SER A 68 31.86 17.80 18.28
CA SER A 68 32.64 16.73 18.90
C SER A 68 32.64 16.89 20.43
N GLY A 69 32.62 15.76 21.14
CA GLY A 69 32.71 15.79 22.61
C GLY A 69 32.41 14.43 23.23
N ILE A 70 32.57 14.32 24.53
CA ILE A 70 32.21 13.11 25.25
C ILE A 70 30.69 13.08 25.45
N LEU A 71 30.05 11.94 25.12
CA LEU A 71 28.65 11.72 25.40
C LEU A 71 28.44 11.59 26.91
N GLN A 72 27.80 12.57 27.53
CA GLN A 72 27.59 12.58 28.97
C GLN A 72 26.33 11.83 29.40
N GLN A 73 25.23 12.00 28.65
CA GLN A 73 23.96 11.48 29.08
C GLN A 73 23.05 11.22 27.89
N ARG A 74 22.33 10.09 27.96
CA ARG A 74 21.14 9.76 27.14
C ARG A 74 19.88 10.05 27.99
N THR A 75 18.96 10.85 27.49
CA THR A 75 17.77 11.32 28.24
C THR A 75 16.48 10.65 27.86
N TYR A 76 16.52 9.65 26.97
CA TYR A 76 15.35 8.89 26.50
C TYR A 76 15.53 7.39 26.79
N GLN A 77 14.43 6.65 26.74
CA GLN A 77 14.43 5.18 26.76
C GLN A 77 14.40 4.66 25.32
N GLU A 78 15.24 3.68 25.02
CA GLU A 78 15.27 3.03 23.70
C GLU A 78 13.94 2.36 23.38
N GLY A 79 13.50 2.48 22.12
CA GLY A 79 12.20 2.00 21.68
C GLY A 79 11.00 2.85 22.14
N ALA A 80 11.22 3.91 22.92
CA ALA A 80 10.15 4.79 23.37
C ALA A 80 9.81 5.87 22.33
N PRO A 81 8.56 6.35 22.31
CA PRO A 81 8.16 7.48 21.49
C PRO A 81 8.75 8.77 22.03
N VAL A 82 9.25 9.62 21.14
CA VAL A 82 9.77 10.95 21.43
C VAL A 82 9.09 11.99 20.55
N LYS A 83 8.98 13.22 21.05
CA LYS A 83 8.43 14.36 20.32
C LYS A 83 9.57 15.16 19.67
N GLN A 84 9.27 15.79 18.54
CA GLN A 84 10.18 16.75 17.92
C GLN A 84 10.62 17.82 18.94
N GLY A 85 11.91 18.12 18.97
CA GLY A 85 12.51 19.07 19.93
C GLY A 85 12.84 18.48 21.31
N GLN A 86 12.41 17.24 21.62
CA GLN A 86 12.77 16.56 22.87
C GLN A 86 14.28 16.29 22.91
N VAL A 87 14.91 16.59 24.04
CA VAL A 87 16.35 16.29 24.24
C VAL A 87 16.54 14.78 24.25
N LEU A 88 17.51 14.31 23.46
CA LEU A 88 17.90 12.91 23.37
C LEU A 88 19.25 12.64 24.03
N PHE A 89 20.22 13.48 23.74
CA PHE A 89 21.58 13.32 24.28
C PHE A 89 22.16 14.64 24.73
N ARG A 90 23.10 14.58 25.67
CA ARG A 90 23.92 15.69 26.10
C ARG A 90 25.39 15.34 25.94
N LEU A 91 26.10 16.20 25.23
CA LEU A 91 27.56 16.16 25.12
C LEU A 91 28.21 17.05 26.18
N ASP A 92 29.48 16.82 26.47
CA ASP A 92 30.25 17.70 27.35
C ASP A 92 30.35 19.12 26.76
N SER A 93 29.64 20.04 27.39
CA SER A 93 29.53 21.43 26.94
C SER A 93 30.60 22.38 27.47
N ARG A 94 31.47 21.93 28.40
CA ARG A 94 32.40 22.80 29.13
C ARG A 94 33.31 23.62 28.22
N GLN A 95 33.89 23.00 27.19
CA GLN A 95 34.75 23.69 26.23
C GLN A 95 33.98 24.73 25.39
N TYR A 96 32.75 24.43 25.00
CA TYR A 96 31.87 25.31 24.22
C TYR A 96 31.41 26.50 25.07
N GLN A 97 31.06 26.26 26.34
CA GLN A 97 30.74 27.33 27.31
C GLN A 97 31.89 28.28 27.50
N ALA A 98 33.14 27.77 27.67
CA ALA A 98 34.32 28.59 27.79
C ALA A 98 34.61 29.40 26.51
N ALA A 99 34.40 28.81 25.32
CA ALA A 99 34.55 29.51 24.04
C ALA A 99 33.53 30.64 23.89
N LEU A 100 32.25 30.38 24.23
CA LEU A 100 31.20 31.40 24.23
C LEU A 100 31.52 32.55 25.17
N THR A 101 31.96 32.27 26.42
CA THR A 101 32.34 33.30 27.41
C THR A 101 33.48 34.16 26.89
N ARG A 102 34.48 33.56 26.20
CA ARG A 102 35.58 34.31 25.56
C ARG A 102 35.07 35.25 24.45
N ALA A 103 34.17 34.75 23.59
CA ALA A 103 33.58 35.57 22.53
C ALA A 103 32.74 36.73 23.09
N GLN A 104 31.99 36.51 24.17
CA GLN A 104 31.21 37.52 24.85
C GLN A 104 32.11 38.60 25.45
N ALA A 105 33.29 38.24 26.02
CA ALA A 105 34.27 39.22 26.53
C ALA A 105 34.86 40.07 25.38
N ALA A 106 35.16 39.47 24.23
CA ALA A 106 35.63 40.21 23.05
C ALA A 106 34.54 41.16 22.51
N LEU A 107 33.28 40.74 22.47
CA LEU A 107 32.15 41.59 22.10
C LEU A 107 32.06 42.82 23.04
N ALA A 108 32.16 42.62 24.36
CA ALA A 108 32.12 43.71 25.33
C ALA A 108 33.26 44.73 25.11
N GLN A 109 34.46 44.26 24.70
CA GLN A 109 35.58 45.11 24.34
C GLN A 109 35.27 45.96 23.09
N GLU A 110 34.76 45.36 22.02
CA GLU A 110 34.42 46.12 20.80
C GLU A 110 33.26 47.10 21.03
N GLN A 111 32.27 46.74 21.85
CA GLN A 111 31.23 47.67 22.29
C GLN A 111 31.83 48.92 23.01
N ALA A 112 32.85 48.71 23.85
CA ALA A 112 33.49 49.84 24.52
C ALA A 112 34.26 50.73 23.53
N ARG A 113 34.95 50.11 22.54
CA ARG A 113 35.65 50.86 21.47
C ARG A 113 34.69 51.69 20.62
N LEU A 114 33.56 51.09 20.20
CA LEU A 114 32.54 51.82 19.42
C LEU A 114 31.99 53.02 20.22
N ARG A 115 31.67 52.84 21.51
CA ARG A 115 31.19 53.93 22.34
C ARG A 115 32.25 55.05 22.48
N GLN A 116 33.56 54.74 22.47
CA GLN A 116 34.61 55.71 22.42
C GLN A 116 34.66 56.45 21.09
N ALA A 117 34.72 55.74 19.98
CA ALA A 117 34.76 56.31 18.64
C ALA A 117 33.52 57.20 18.34
N GLU A 118 32.34 56.81 18.82
CA GLU A 118 31.11 57.58 18.71
C GLU A 118 31.22 58.92 19.46
N ARG A 119 31.73 58.90 20.71
CA ARG A 119 31.95 60.15 21.47
C ARG A 119 32.97 61.06 20.82
N ASP A 120 34.08 60.51 20.30
CA ASP A 120 35.11 61.22 19.60
C ASP A 120 34.63 61.85 18.31
N LEU A 121 33.90 61.11 17.50
CA LEU A 121 33.21 61.60 16.28
C LEU A 121 32.28 62.77 16.62
N LEU A 122 31.40 62.60 17.62
CA LEU A 122 30.48 63.69 18.04
C LEU A 122 31.24 64.99 18.47
N ARG A 123 32.35 64.82 19.20
CA ARG A 123 33.20 65.92 19.61
C ARG A 123 33.84 66.64 18.41
N VAL A 124 34.49 65.88 17.51
CA VAL A 124 35.18 66.41 16.33
C VAL A 124 34.17 67.10 15.40
N ARG A 125 33.00 66.44 15.15
CA ARG A 125 31.89 67.00 14.33
C ARG A 125 31.41 68.37 14.88
N THR A 126 31.33 68.52 16.23
CA THR A 126 30.91 69.75 16.87
C THR A 126 31.95 70.82 16.71
N LEU A 127 33.26 70.47 16.81
CA LEU A 127 34.39 71.39 16.61
C LEU A 127 34.53 71.81 15.15
N ALA A 128 34.40 70.94 14.23
CA ALA A 128 34.38 71.21 12.76
C ALA A 128 33.29 72.18 12.34
N ALA A 129 32.09 72.02 12.89
CA ALA A 129 30.98 72.93 12.67
C ALA A 129 31.25 74.36 13.18
N LYS A 130 32.17 74.52 14.15
CA LYS A 130 32.63 75.81 14.70
C LYS A 130 33.91 76.31 14.05
N GLY A 131 34.47 75.62 13.06
CA GLY A 131 35.76 75.96 12.41
C GLY A 131 37.05 75.66 13.22
N PHE A 132 36.92 74.81 14.27
CA PHE A 132 38.04 74.47 15.18
C PHE A 132 38.62 73.08 14.89
N ALA A 133 38.14 72.33 13.91
CA ALA A 133 38.74 71.07 13.45
C ALA A 133 38.82 71.08 11.92
N SER A 134 39.85 70.42 11.37
CA SER A 134 40.02 70.24 9.94
C SER A 134 39.11 69.16 9.35
N GLU A 135 38.83 69.27 8.03
CA GLU A 135 38.09 68.24 7.30
C GLU A 135 38.74 66.82 7.43
N ARG A 136 40.09 66.79 7.37
CA ARG A 136 40.86 65.55 7.55
C ARG A 136 40.65 64.92 8.94
N GLU A 137 40.55 65.70 10.00
CA GLU A 137 40.26 65.21 11.36
C GLU A 137 38.82 64.65 11.44
N LEU A 138 37.86 65.28 10.74
CA LEU A 138 36.49 64.80 10.66
C LEU A 138 36.44 63.46 9.90
N ASP A 139 37.07 63.39 8.74
CA ASP A 139 37.11 62.16 7.91
C ASP A 139 37.79 61.02 8.67
N ASN A 140 38.88 61.27 9.40
CA ASN A 140 39.55 60.28 10.25
C ASN A 140 38.62 59.75 11.35
N SER A 141 37.87 60.62 12.02
CA SER A 141 36.96 60.22 13.09
C SER A 141 35.73 59.48 12.59
N ILE A 142 35.24 59.80 11.35
CA ILE A 142 34.20 59.03 10.65
C ILE A 142 34.71 57.62 10.34
N SER A 143 35.93 57.52 9.76
CA SER A 143 36.53 56.24 9.40
C SER A 143 36.76 55.36 10.64
N GLU A 144 37.22 55.91 11.75
CA GLU A 144 37.41 55.21 13.04
C GLU A 144 36.07 54.67 13.58
N PHE A 145 35.02 55.50 13.54
CA PHE A 145 33.67 55.08 13.95
C PHE A 145 33.16 53.95 13.06
N GLU A 146 33.26 54.07 11.73
CA GLU A 146 32.84 53.04 10.79
C GLU A 146 33.61 51.71 10.97
N GLN A 147 34.95 51.82 11.22
CA GLN A 147 35.79 50.65 11.50
C GLN A 147 35.38 49.99 12.82
N SER A 148 35.16 50.78 13.90
CA SER A 148 34.73 50.24 15.19
C SER A 148 33.36 49.59 15.11
N ARG A 149 32.43 50.14 14.28
CA ARG A 149 31.13 49.57 14.03
C ARG A 149 31.23 48.22 13.27
N ALA A 150 32.12 48.13 12.28
CA ALA A 150 32.34 46.89 11.56
C ALA A 150 32.96 45.80 12.48
N ASN A 151 33.91 46.17 13.35
CA ASN A 151 34.51 45.28 14.34
C ASN A 151 33.44 44.73 15.32
N LEU A 152 32.56 45.61 15.81
CA LEU A 152 31.44 45.20 16.65
C LEU A 152 30.58 44.14 15.98
N GLN A 153 30.19 44.37 14.73
CA GLN A 153 29.36 43.43 13.95
C GLN A 153 30.07 42.06 13.78
N ALA A 154 31.39 42.05 13.56
CA ALA A 154 32.17 40.82 13.50
C ALA A 154 32.20 40.09 14.86
N ALA A 155 32.35 40.81 15.98
CA ALA A 155 32.32 40.22 17.31
C ALA A 155 30.93 39.66 17.69
N GLU A 156 29.84 40.30 17.25
CA GLU A 156 28.47 39.80 17.41
C GLU A 156 28.26 38.50 16.64
N ALA A 157 28.75 38.42 15.40
CA ALA A 157 28.69 37.20 14.59
C ALA A 157 29.47 36.04 15.25
N GLU A 158 30.66 36.34 15.87
CA GLU A 158 31.43 35.32 16.56
C GLU A 158 30.70 34.80 17.81
N VAL A 159 30.08 35.64 18.62
CA VAL A 159 29.25 35.20 19.75
C VAL A 159 28.13 34.29 19.29
N LYS A 160 27.43 34.65 18.18
CA LYS A 160 26.38 33.83 17.62
C LYS A 160 26.89 32.46 17.16
N SER A 161 28.05 32.40 16.52
CA SER A 161 28.70 31.15 16.12
C SER A 161 28.99 30.25 17.33
N ARG A 162 29.56 30.78 18.40
CA ARG A 162 29.86 30.02 19.62
C ARG A 162 28.60 29.57 20.36
N GLN A 163 27.53 30.34 20.30
CA GLN A 163 26.24 29.95 20.85
C GLN A 163 25.67 28.76 20.11
N ILE A 164 25.74 28.74 18.78
CA ILE A 164 25.29 27.60 17.93
C ILE A 164 26.10 26.35 18.29
N ASP A 165 27.44 26.48 18.43
CA ASP A 165 28.29 25.34 18.81
C ASP A 165 27.90 24.78 20.19
N LEU A 166 27.56 25.65 21.14
CA LEU A 166 27.07 25.24 22.46
C LEU A 166 25.68 24.57 22.37
N ASP A 167 24.78 25.13 21.60
CA ASP A 167 23.44 24.58 21.43
C ASP A 167 23.50 23.15 20.83
N PHE A 168 24.43 22.89 19.92
CA PHE A 168 24.65 21.57 19.34
C PHE A 168 25.17 20.51 20.32
N THR A 169 25.66 20.91 21.51
CA THR A 169 25.98 19.97 22.59
C THR A 169 24.73 19.32 23.20
N THR A 170 23.55 19.91 22.97
CA THR A 170 22.27 19.36 23.35
C THR A 170 21.58 18.81 22.09
N VAL A 171 21.62 17.51 21.90
CA VAL A 171 21.05 16.86 20.72
C VAL A 171 19.58 16.61 20.94
N VAL A 172 18.75 17.19 20.07
CA VAL A 172 17.29 17.08 20.14
C VAL A 172 16.72 16.21 18.99
N ALA A 173 15.54 15.68 19.19
CA ALA A 173 14.82 14.91 18.18
C ALA A 173 14.41 15.79 16.99
N PRO A 174 14.86 15.52 15.76
CA PRO A 174 14.49 16.30 14.57
C PRO A 174 13.04 16.05 14.12
N ILE A 175 12.47 14.91 14.46
CA ILE A 175 11.09 14.52 14.15
C ILE A 175 10.45 13.85 15.37
N THR A 176 9.12 13.82 15.40
CA THR A 176 8.38 12.93 16.30
C THR A 176 8.42 11.50 15.76
N GLY A 177 8.74 10.51 16.59
CA GLY A 177 8.86 9.11 16.15
C GLY A 177 9.30 8.19 17.29
N ILE A 178 9.60 6.95 16.93
CA ILE A 178 10.15 5.96 17.85
C ILE A 178 11.67 5.96 17.74
N THR A 179 12.33 5.92 18.89
CA THR A 179 13.79 5.83 18.96
C THR A 179 14.26 4.39 18.71
N SER A 180 15.35 4.25 17.98
CA SER A 180 16.11 3.01 17.92
C SER A 180 17.05 2.87 19.14
N ARG A 181 17.81 1.78 19.20
CA ARG A 181 18.91 1.64 20.16
C ARG A 181 19.98 2.72 19.93
N GLU A 182 20.74 3.04 20.98
CA GLU A 182 21.89 3.92 20.85
C GLU A 182 23.00 3.28 20.01
N ALA A 183 23.64 4.08 19.16
CA ALA A 183 24.81 3.65 18.41
C ALA A 183 26.12 3.85 19.21
N ARG A 184 26.10 4.73 20.20
CA ARG A 184 27.23 5.08 21.07
C ARG A 184 26.75 5.25 22.52
N SER A 185 27.43 4.57 23.43
CA SER A 185 27.10 4.61 24.85
C SER A 185 27.69 5.83 25.56
N GLU A 186 27.12 6.18 26.70
CA GLU A 186 27.64 7.23 27.57
C GLU A 186 29.13 7.02 27.89
N GLY A 187 29.90 8.10 27.92
CA GLY A 187 31.36 8.06 28.05
C GLY A 187 32.13 7.96 26.74
N SER A 188 31.49 7.64 25.63
CA SER A 188 32.13 7.56 24.32
C SER A 188 32.51 8.92 23.78
N LEU A 189 33.67 9.01 23.12
CA LEU A 189 34.06 10.18 22.34
C LEU A 189 33.27 10.20 21.02
N ILE A 190 32.54 11.27 20.81
CA ILE A 190 31.82 11.56 19.59
C ILE A 190 32.66 12.49 18.72
N VAL A 191 32.80 12.20 17.43
CA VAL A 191 33.58 13.00 16.48
C VAL A 191 32.62 13.49 15.38
N ALA A 192 32.39 14.81 15.37
CA ALA A 192 31.58 15.45 14.31
C ALA A 192 32.28 15.31 12.95
N GLY A 193 31.50 15.08 11.88
CA GLY A 193 32.02 14.88 10.52
C GLY A 193 32.44 13.44 10.18
N ASP A 194 32.64 12.58 11.16
CA ASP A 194 32.83 11.15 10.92
C ASP A 194 31.47 10.46 10.82
N PRO A 195 31.13 9.80 9.69
CA PRO A 195 29.84 9.15 9.51
C PRO A 195 29.51 8.06 10.53
N GLN A 196 30.52 7.37 11.05
CA GLN A 196 30.32 6.30 12.04
C GLN A 196 30.36 6.84 13.47
N ALA A 197 31.30 7.73 13.76
CA ALA A 197 31.52 8.25 15.14
C ALA A 197 30.49 9.32 15.54
N SER A 198 29.83 9.99 14.60
CA SER A 198 28.79 10.99 14.86
C SER A 198 27.38 10.41 15.03
N LEU A 199 27.13 9.18 14.58
CA LEU A 199 25.82 8.55 14.68
C LEU A 199 25.50 8.21 16.14
N LEU A 200 24.36 8.72 16.64
CA LEU A 200 23.89 8.51 18.01
C LEU A 200 22.72 7.54 18.09
N THR A 201 21.70 7.72 17.25
CA THR A 201 20.53 6.85 17.16
C THR A 201 19.78 7.12 15.85
N GLN A 202 18.73 6.32 15.59
CA GLN A 202 17.82 6.54 14.49
C GLN A 202 16.39 6.77 15.03
N LEU A 203 15.66 7.68 14.40
CA LEU A 203 14.25 7.94 14.67
C LEU A 203 13.42 7.49 13.47
N THR A 204 12.34 6.76 13.75
CA THR A 204 11.40 6.31 12.73
C THR A 204 10.00 6.79 13.08
N GLN A 205 9.36 7.50 12.17
CA GLN A 205 7.95 7.85 12.28
C GLN A 205 7.13 6.68 11.74
N LEU A 206 6.28 6.10 12.60
CA LEU A 206 5.47 4.92 12.31
C LEU A 206 4.02 5.22 11.93
N ASP A 207 3.54 6.43 12.23
CA ASP A 207 2.19 6.87 11.88
C ASP A 207 2.25 8.21 11.14
N PRO A 208 1.72 8.25 9.89
CA PRO A 208 1.35 7.10 9.07
C PRO A 208 2.54 6.20 8.71
N ILE A 209 2.33 5.07 8.06
CA ILE A 209 3.37 4.16 7.58
C ILE A 209 3.28 4.02 6.05
N TYR A 210 4.41 3.81 5.39
CA TYR A 210 4.46 3.47 3.98
C TYR A 210 4.36 1.97 3.75
N VAL A 211 3.74 1.60 2.63
CA VAL A 211 3.78 0.26 2.08
C VAL A 211 4.23 0.36 0.63
N ASN A 212 5.39 -0.17 0.35
CA ASN A 212 5.97 -0.23 -0.99
C ASN A 212 5.60 -1.57 -1.62
N PHE A 213 5.13 -1.54 -2.86
CA PHE A 213 4.81 -2.73 -3.64
C PHE A 213 5.11 -2.49 -5.12
N SER A 214 5.22 -3.57 -5.88
CA SER A 214 5.60 -3.51 -7.29
C SER A 214 4.42 -3.93 -8.15
N LEU A 215 4.10 -3.11 -9.15
CA LEU A 215 3.10 -3.40 -10.18
C LEU A 215 3.81 -4.01 -11.38
N PRO A 216 3.65 -5.30 -11.67
CA PRO A 216 4.28 -5.93 -12.82
C PRO A 216 3.75 -5.30 -14.12
N GLN A 217 4.61 -5.17 -15.13
CA GLN A 217 4.25 -4.68 -16.46
C GLN A 217 4.11 -5.86 -17.45
N ASP A 218 3.36 -6.86 -17.02
CA ASP A 218 3.09 -8.09 -17.75
C ASP A 218 1.83 -7.99 -18.65
N SER A 219 1.44 -9.12 -19.22
CA SER A 219 0.25 -9.24 -20.07
C SER A 219 -1.05 -8.92 -19.33
N GLU A 220 -1.13 -9.20 -18.04
CA GLU A 220 -2.32 -8.92 -17.22
C GLU A 220 -2.47 -7.41 -16.98
N SER A 221 -1.40 -6.74 -16.62
CA SER A 221 -1.38 -5.27 -16.49
C SER A 221 -1.67 -4.57 -17.83
N ALA A 222 -1.21 -5.14 -18.94
CA ALA A 222 -1.55 -4.64 -20.27
C ALA A 222 -3.05 -4.81 -20.58
N ARG A 223 -3.65 -5.95 -20.22
CA ARG A 223 -5.10 -6.19 -20.33
C ARG A 223 -5.90 -5.21 -19.49
N LEU A 224 -5.52 -5.02 -18.23
CA LEU A 224 -6.20 -4.06 -17.34
C LEU A 224 -6.18 -2.65 -17.92
N ARG A 225 -5.03 -2.18 -18.46
CA ARG A 225 -4.95 -0.88 -19.14
C ARG A 225 -5.85 -0.81 -20.37
N ASN A 226 -5.87 -1.84 -21.20
CA ASN A 226 -6.73 -1.91 -22.37
C ASN A 226 -8.22 -1.96 -21.98
N ASP A 227 -8.58 -2.66 -20.93
CA ASP A 227 -9.94 -2.72 -20.41
C ASP A 227 -10.39 -1.35 -19.87
N VAL A 228 -9.48 -0.58 -19.23
CA VAL A 228 -9.74 0.82 -18.87
C VAL A 228 -9.94 1.69 -20.12
N ALA A 229 -9.05 1.58 -21.10
CA ALA A 229 -9.13 2.36 -22.34
C ALA A 229 -10.39 2.07 -23.15
N ASN A 230 -10.88 0.81 -23.11
CA ASN A 230 -12.10 0.36 -23.79
C ASN A 230 -13.39 0.57 -22.96
N GLY A 231 -13.31 1.18 -21.78
CA GLY A 231 -14.45 1.42 -20.91
C GLY A 231 -15.06 0.17 -20.27
N LYS A 232 -14.35 -0.96 -20.28
CA LYS A 232 -14.74 -2.19 -19.59
C LYS A 232 -14.43 -2.14 -18.08
N LEU A 233 -13.46 -1.34 -17.69
CA LEU A 233 -13.16 -1.04 -16.29
C LEU A 233 -13.52 0.41 -15.99
N ALA A 234 -14.18 0.65 -14.86
CA ALA A 234 -14.35 1.99 -14.33
C ALA A 234 -12.95 2.54 -14.02
N ASN A 235 -12.66 3.71 -14.57
CA ASN A 235 -11.38 4.40 -14.39
C ASN A 235 -11.35 4.97 -12.97
N ALA A 236 -10.94 4.17 -12.01
CA ALA A 236 -10.65 4.69 -10.70
C ALA A 236 -9.44 5.61 -10.82
N SER A 237 -9.61 6.90 -10.56
CA SER A 237 -8.49 7.82 -10.38
C SER A 237 -7.59 7.27 -9.27
N LYS A 238 -6.28 7.61 -9.26
CA LYS A 238 -5.37 7.18 -8.17
C LYS A 238 -5.93 7.50 -6.76
N ALA A 239 -6.77 8.54 -6.66
CA ALA A 239 -7.42 8.96 -5.42
C ALA A 239 -8.55 8.03 -4.96
N GLU A 240 -9.07 7.19 -5.85
CA GLU A 240 -10.17 6.24 -5.56
C GLU A 240 -9.68 4.82 -5.29
N LEU A 241 -8.40 4.52 -5.60
CA LEU A 241 -7.80 3.23 -5.26
C LEU A 241 -7.52 3.16 -3.77
N THR A 242 -8.20 2.27 -3.10
CA THR A 242 -7.95 1.97 -1.69
C THR A 242 -6.98 0.81 -1.56
N VAL A 243 -6.13 0.91 -0.57
CA VAL A 243 -5.09 -0.08 -0.27
C VAL A 243 -5.33 -0.63 1.12
N GLN A 244 -5.44 -1.95 1.22
CA GLN A 244 -5.44 -2.67 2.49
C GLN A 244 -4.20 -3.53 2.61
N VAL A 245 -3.78 -3.79 3.84
CA VAL A 245 -2.66 -4.68 4.14
C VAL A 245 -3.21 -5.97 4.72
N GLN A 246 -2.76 -7.09 4.18
CA GLN A 246 -2.99 -8.41 4.75
C GLN A 246 -1.67 -8.95 5.29
N PHE A 247 -1.69 -9.43 6.52
CA PHE A 247 -0.56 -10.10 7.15
C PHE A 247 -0.36 -11.53 6.61
N ASN A 248 0.80 -12.11 6.90
CA ASN A 248 1.13 -13.47 6.43
C ASN A 248 0.25 -14.57 7.04
N ASP A 249 -0.40 -14.30 8.16
CA ASP A 249 -1.38 -15.19 8.80
C ASP A 249 -2.78 -15.12 8.16
N GLY A 250 -2.95 -14.28 7.14
CA GLY A 250 -4.22 -14.07 6.45
C GLY A 250 -5.11 -12.99 7.08
N SER A 251 -4.78 -12.47 8.26
CA SER A 251 -5.53 -11.39 8.88
C SER A 251 -5.36 -10.08 8.10
N VAL A 252 -6.41 -9.26 8.03
CA VAL A 252 -6.41 -7.99 7.32
C VAL A 252 -6.27 -6.85 8.31
N TYR A 253 -5.38 -5.92 8.01
CA TYR A 253 -5.24 -4.69 8.79
C TYR A 253 -6.50 -3.82 8.64
N PRO A 254 -7.12 -3.35 9.74
CA PRO A 254 -8.46 -2.74 9.70
C PRO A 254 -8.51 -1.37 9.00
N LEU A 255 -7.40 -0.63 8.98
CA LEU A 255 -7.36 0.70 8.38
C LEU A 255 -6.91 0.62 6.91
N GLN A 256 -7.61 1.37 6.07
CA GLN A 256 -7.30 1.48 4.66
C GLN A 256 -6.38 2.68 4.42
N GLY A 257 -5.51 2.54 3.45
CA GLY A 257 -4.68 3.60 2.93
C GLY A 257 -5.02 3.95 1.49
N ARG A 258 -4.19 4.78 0.91
CA ARG A 258 -4.29 5.21 -0.49
C ARG A 258 -2.93 5.18 -1.16
N VAL A 259 -2.91 4.99 -2.46
CA VAL A 259 -1.71 5.15 -3.28
C VAL A 259 -1.33 6.64 -3.32
N ASP A 260 -0.14 6.97 -2.87
CA ASP A 260 0.39 8.36 -2.91
C ASP A 260 1.44 8.56 -4.01
N PHE A 261 2.13 7.49 -4.38
CA PHE A 261 3.20 7.54 -5.37
C PHE A 261 3.22 6.30 -6.26
N THR A 262 3.44 6.50 -7.55
CA THR A 262 3.75 5.45 -8.53
C THR A 262 4.89 5.97 -9.39
N ASP A 263 5.97 5.20 -9.50
CA ASP A 263 7.12 5.58 -10.31
C ASP A 263 6.75 5.69 -11.80
N SER A 264 7.45 6.54 -12.51
CA SER A 264 7.34 6.68 -13.97
C SER A 264 8.29 5.75 -14.73
N LEU A 265 9.21 5.10 -14.02
CA LEU A 265 10.21 4.21 -14.58
C LEU A 265 9.89 2.75 -14.28
N VAL A 266 10.08 1.91 -15.28
CA VAL A 266 10.03 0.46 -15.12
C VAL A 266 11.40 -0.03 -14.68
N ASP A 267 11.48 -0.72 -13.56
CA ASP A 267 12.68 -1.43 -13.14
C ASP A 267 12.99 -2.54 -14.16
N ARG A 268 14.16 -2.42 -14.80
CA ARG A 268 14.57 -3.34 -15.88
C ARG A 268 14.89 -4.75 -15.39
N ALA A 269 15.24 -4.91 -14.13
CA ALA A 269 15.55 -6.23 -13.56
C ALA A 269 14.30 -7.03 -13.25
N THR A 270 13.23 -6.35 -12.81
CA THR A 270 11.97 -7.00 -12.37
C THR A 270 10.83 -6.83 -13.37
N GLY A 271 10.95 -5.92 -14.34
CA GLY A 271 9.86 -5.58 -15.28
C GLY A 271 8.66 -4.95 -14.59
N SER A 272 8.84 -4.32 -13.43
CA SER A 272 7.75 -3.78 -12.62
C SER A 272 7.92 -2.29 -12.33
N VAL A 273 6.82 -1.63 -11.98
CA VAL A 273 6.79 -0.23 -11.54
C VAL A 273 6.63 -0.19 -10.02
N SER A 274 7.53 0.54 -9.36
CA SER A 274 7.45 0.75 -7.92
C SER A 274 6.28 1.67 -7.57
N THR A 275 5.48 1.24 -6.60
CA THR A 275 4.30 1.97 -6.13
C THR A 275 4.33 2.02 -4.62
N ARG A 276 3.85 3.14 -4.06
CA ARG A 276 3.80 3.35 -2.63
C ARG A 276 2.40 3.75 -2.20
N ALA A 277 1.98 3.20 -1.08
CA ALA A 277 0.75 3.60 -0.39
C ALA A 277 1.07 4.14 1.00
N VAL A 278 0.23 5.06 1.46
CA VAL A 278 0.25 5.61 2.82
C VAL A 278 -0.92 5.02 3.59
N ILE A 279 -0.64 4.45 4.76
CA ILE A 279 -1.64 3.80 5.62
C ILE A 279 -1.56 4.40 7.02
N PRO A 280 -2.67 4.81 7.64
CA PRO A 280 -2.68 5.22 9.04
C PRO A 280 -2.27 4.06 9.95
N ASN A 281 -1.44 4.31 10.95
CA ASN A 281 -0.90 3.29 11.86
C ASN A 281 -0.85 3.77 13.31
N PRO A 282 -1.97 4.29 13.88
CA PRO A 282 -1.96 4.90 15.21
C PRO A 282 -1.62 3.90 16.32
N GLU A 283 -1.98 2.63 16.16
CA GLU A 283 -1.65 1.57 17.12
C GLU A 283 -0.28 0.93 16.89
N GLN A 284 0.47 1.40 15.88
CA GLN A 284 1.82 0.93 15.53
C GLN A 284 1.93 -0.60 15.31
N LYS A 285 0.84 -1.21 14.85
CA LYS A 285 0.77 -2.67 14.55
C LYS A 285 1.61 -3.04 13.32
N LEU A 286 1.74 -2.11 12.37
CA LEU A 286 2.59 -2.28 11.21
C LEU A 286 3.99 -1.77 11.57
N LEU A 287 4.99 -2.65 11.42
CA LEU A 287 6.40 -2.32 11.69
C LEU A 287 7.16 -2.17 10.36
N PRO A 288 8.14 -1.26 10.27
CA PRO A 288 8.98 -1.12 9.08
C PRO A 288 9.72 -2.41 8.75
N GLY A 289 9.85 -2.71 7.45
CA GLY A 289 10.55 -3.89 6.97
C GLY A 289 9.72 -5.17 6.93
N GLN A 290 8.46 -5.14 7.37
CA GLN A 290 7.54 -6.28 7.37
C GLN A 290 7.10 -6.63 5.96
N PHE A 291 7.12 -7.92 5.60
CA PHE A 291 6.50 -8.41 4.37
C PHE A 291 5.00 -8.55 4.58
N VAL A 292 4.25 -8.05 3.62
CA VAL A 292 2.79 -8.01 3.65
C VAL A 292 2.22 -8.27 2.25
N ARG A 293 0.95 -8.65 2.18
CA ARG A 293 0.18 -8.61 0.94
C ARG A 293 -0.58 -7.30 0.86
N VAL A 294 -0.50 -6.66 -0.29
CA VAL A 294 -1.17 -5.40 -0.58
C VAL A 294 -2.40 -5.70 -1.40
N LEU A 295 -3.57 -5.42 -0.86
CA LEU A 295 -4.86 -5.59 -1.51
C LEU A 295 -5.28 -4.23 -2.06
N VAL A 296 -5.27 -4.09 -3.38
CA VAL A 296 -5.71 -2.89 -4.08
C VAL A 296 -7.15 -3.08 -4.53
N SER A 297 -8.04 -2.21 -4.10
CA SER A 297 -9.47 -2.21 -4.40
C SER A 297 -9.90 -0.87 -4.99
N GLY A 298 -11.12 -0.82 -5.58
CA GLY A 298 -11.67 0.39 -6.17
C GLY A 298 -11.81 0.32 -7.70
N LEU A 299 -11.37 -0.78 -8.32
CA LEU A 299 -11.64 -1.06 -9.72
C LEU A 299 -12.96 -1.83 -9.85
N LEU A 300 -13.82 -1.40 -10.77
CA LEU A 300 -15.06 -2.09 -11.12
C LEU A 300 -14.99 -2.54 -12.56
N ARG A 301 -15.20 -3.84 -12.80
CA ARG A 301 -15.42 -4.35 -14.15
C ARG A 301 -16.88 -4.16 -14.50
N LEU A 302 -17.11 -3.25 -15.44
CA LEU A 302 -18.46 -2.87 -15.87
C LEU A 302 -19.08 -3.95 -16.76
N ASN A 303 -20.37 -4.20 -16.56
CA ASN A 303 -21.16 -5.14 -17.36
C ASN A 303 -20.52 -6.54 -17.50
N ALA A 304 -19.85 -7.02 -16.44
CA ALA A 304 -19.22 -8.33 -16.44
C ALA A 304 -20.25 -9.44 -16.23
N ILE A 305 -20.14 -10.50 -17.02
CA ILE A 305 -20.86 -11.76 -16.79
C ILE A 305 -20.01 -12.63 -15.88
N SER A 306 -20.58 -13.12 -14.79
CA SER A 306 -19.90 -14.04 -13.88
C SER A 306 -20.70 -15.31 -13.67
N VAL A 307 -20.00 -16.45 -13.52
CA VAL A 307 -20.59 -17.75 -13.23
C VAL A 307 -19.93 -18.37 -12.01
N PRO A 308 -20.65 -19.12 -11.17
CA PRO A 308 -20.05 -19.84 -10.05
C PRO A 308 -18.95 -20.80 -10.54
N GLU A 309 -17.87 -20.97 -9.76
CA GLU A 309 -16.75 -21.86 -10.13
C GLU A 309 -17.22 -23.27 -10.48
N ARG A 310 -18.22 -23.79 -9.76
CA ARG A 310 -18.83 -25.12 -9.98
C ARG A 310 -19.58 -25.27 -11.30
N ALA A 311 -19.94 -24.17 -11.98
CA ALA A 311 -20.61 -24.20 -13.28
C ALA A 311 -19.62 -24.40 -14.43
N VAL A 312 -18.35 -24.23 -14.19
CA VAL A 312 -17.29 -24.28 -15.20
C VAL A 312 -16.72 -25.69 -15.26
N ALA A 313 -16.63 -26.25 -16.44
CA ALA A 313 -16.00 -27.54 -16.72
C ALA A 313 -14.88 -27.39 -17.75
N GLN A 314 -13.98 -28.36 -17.81
CA GLN A 314 -12.85 -28.37 -18.74
C GLN A 314 -12.78 -29.71 -19.47
N ASN A 315 -12.48 -29.66 -20.78
CA ASN A 315 -12.20 -30.81 -21.60
C ASN A 315 -10.97 -30.58 -22.50
N ALA A 316 -10.69 -31.50 -23.40
CA ALA A 316 -9.56 -31.42 -24.33
C ALA A 316 -9.64 -30.21 -25.29
N ALA A 317 -10.84 -29.67 -25.53
CA ALA A 317 -11.07 -28.51 -26.39
C ALA A 317 -11.01 -27.17 -25.63
N GLY A 318 -10.96 -27.20 -24.30
CA GLY A 318 -10.86 -25.99 -23.46
C GLY A 318 -11.91 -25.95 -22.35
N THR A 319 -12.16 -24.74 -21.87
CA THR A 319 -13.08 -24.44 -20.76
C THR A 319 -14.47 -24.17 -21.33
N TYR A 320 -15.50 -24.75 -20.72
CA TYR A 320 -16.88 -24.61 -21.16
C TYR A 320 -17.87 -24.58 -20.00
N VAL A 321 -19.07 -24.14 -20.32
CA VAL A 321 -20.27 -24.24 -19.46
C VAL A 321 -21.41 -24.91 -20.22
N TYR A 322 -22.35 -25.47 -19.49
CA TYR A 322 -23.61 -25.94 -20.09
C TYR A 322 -24.65 -24.83 -20.02
N VAL A 323 -25.24 -24.52 -21.16
CA VAL A 323 -26.32 -23.55 -21.32
C VAL A 323 -27.59 -24.33 -21.74
N ILE A 324 -28.74 -23.91 -21.21
CA ILE A 324 -30.04 -24.55 -21.56
C ILE A 324 -30.84 -23.57 -22.42
N ASP A 325 -31.29 -24.03 -23.57
CA ASP A 325 -32.18 -23.26 -24.46
C ASP A 325 -33.62 -23.18 -23.92
N GLU A 326 -34.50 -22.46 -24.63
CA GLU A 326 -35.90 -22.31 -24.24
C GLU A 326 -36.70 -23.64 -24.28
N GLN A 327 -36.22 -24.62 -25.04
CA GLN A 327 -36.83 -25.95 -25.15
C GLN A 327 -36.32 -26.95 -24.11
N GLY A 328 -35.42 -26.53 -23.20
CA GLY A 328 -34.84 -27.38 -22.17
C GLY A 328 -33.71 -28.29 -22.67
N VAL A 329 -33.10 -27.97 -23.82
CA VAL A 329 -31.99 -28.74 -24.41
C VAL A 329 -30.66 -28.15 -23.92
N VAL A 330 -29.75 -29.01 -23.48
CA VAL A 330 -28.42 -28.68 -23.01
C VAL A 330 -27.48 -28.49 -24.19
N ARG A 331 -26.76 -27.35 -24.21
CA ARG A 331 -25.68 -27.07 -25.15
C ARG A 331 -24.39 -26.82 -24.42
N GLN A 332 -23.33 -27.40 -24.93
CA GLN A 332 -21.97 -27.08 -24.45
C GLN A 332 -21.49 -25.83 -25.14
N GLN A 333 -21.21 -24.77 -24.36
CA GLN A 333 -20.72 -23.47 -24.85
C GLN A 333 -19.31 -23.21 -24.35
N GLN A 334 -18.37 -23.02 -25.27
CA GLN A 334 -17.01 -22.67 -24.92
C GLN A 334 -16.95 -21.26 -24.36
N VAL A 335 -16.18 -21.06 -23.30
CA VAL A 335 -16.02 -19.76 -22.63
C VAL A 335 -14.55 -19.43 -22.41
N THR A 336 -14.22 -18.15 -22.52
CA THR A 336 -12.94 -17.63 -22.09
C THR A 336 -13.11 -17.04 -20.70
N LEU A 337 -12.35 -17.54 -19.74
CA LEU A 337 -12.39 -17.06 -18.37
C LEU A 337 -11.34 -15.95 -18.15
N GLY A 338 -11.74 -14.98 -17.36
CA GLY A 338 -10.85 -13.96 -16.79
C GLY A 338 -10.48 -14.29 -15.34
N GLY A 339 -10.38 -13.27 -14.50
CA GLY A 339 -10.11 -13.40 -13.07
C GLY A 339 -11.31 -13.94 -12.30
N THR A 340 -11.10 -14.26 -11.03
CA THR A 340 -12.15 -14.65 -10.08
C THR A 340 -12.52 -13.48 -9.16
N ALA A 341 -13.78 -13.42 -8.76
CA ALA A 341 -14.29 -12.48 -7.78
C ALA A 341 -15.37 -13.14 -6.94
N GLY A 342 -15.21 -13.20 -5.62
CA GLY A 342 -16.21 -13.76 -4.70
C GLY A 342 -16.62 -15.21 -5.03
N GLY A 343 -15.68 -16.13 -5.36
CA GLY A 343 -15.98 -17.52 -5.71
C GLY A 343 -16.68 -17.69 -7.06
N ARG A 344 -16.61 -16.69 -7.93
CA ARG A 344 -17.18 -16.70 -9.27
C ARG A 344 -16.13 -16.39 -10.33
N TRP A 345 -16.17 -17.08 -11.46
CA TRP A 345 -15.36 -16.75 -12.63
C TRP A 345 -16.00 -15.61 -13.43
N ILE A 346 -15.21 -14.63 -13.80
CA ILE A 346 -15.59 -13.61 -14.77
C ILE A 346 -15.44 -14.21 -16.15
N VAL A 347 -16.49 -14.16 -16.97
CA VAL A 347 -16.47 -14.66 -18.35
C VAL A 347 -16.18 -13.50 -19.29
N GLU A 348 -15.03 -13.55 -19.99
CA GLU A 348 -14.61 -12.53 -20.94
C GLU A 348 -15.31 -12.65 -22.30
N SER A 349 -15.62 -13.90 -22.71
CA SER A 349 -16.33 -14.18 -23.95
C SER A 349 -16.98 -15.55 -23.89
N GLY A 350 -17.98 -15.74 -24.73
CA GLY A 350 -18.69 -17.04 -24.87
C GLY A 350 -20.05 -17.09 -24.17
N LEU A 351 -20.47 -16.08 -23.40
CA LEU A 351 -21.82 -15.99 -22.81
C LEU A 351 -22.45 -14.62 -23.10
N VAL A 352 -23.76 -14.61 -23.17
CA VAL A 352 -24.59 -13.41 -23.33
C VAL A 352 -25.52 -13.27 -22.12
N SER A 353 -25.78 -12.01 -21.72
CA SER A 353 -26.76 -11.76 -20.64
C SER A 353 -28.15 -12.31 -20.99
N GLY A 354 -28.74 -13.03 -20.03
CA GLY A 354 -30.03 -13.70 -20.19
C GLY A 354 -29.95 -15.22 -20.44
N GLU A 355 -28.77 -15.75 -20.76
CA GLU A 355 -28.59 -17.20 -20.92
C GLU A 355 -28.73 -17.94 -19.59
N ARG A 356 -29.23 -19.17 -19.63
CA ARG A 356 -29.44 -20.06 -18.48
C ARG A 356 -28.27 -21.03 -18.38
N VAL A 357 -27.37 -20.80 -17.41
CA VAL A 357 -26.19 -21.64 -17.18
C VAL A 357 -26.46 -22.67 -16.09
N VAL A 358 -26.09 -23.93 -16.33
CA VAL A 358 -26.18 -25.01 -15.35
C VAL A 358 -25.15 -24.81 -14.26
N VAL A 359 -25.60 -24.68 -13.02
CA VAL A 359 -24.73 -24.49 -11.85
C VAL A 359 -24.58 -25.74 -10.99
N GLU A 360 -25.54 -26.65 -11.05
CA GLU A 360 -25.50 -27.96 -10.36
C GLU A 360 -26.11 -29.06 -11.24
N GLY A 361 -25.54 -30.27 -11.17
CA GLY A 361 -25.98 -31.42 -11.95
C GLY A 361 -25.24 -31.61 -13.28
N GLY A 362 -24.35 -30.71 -13.67
CA GLY A 362 -23.66 -30.71 -14.97
C GLY A 362 -22.82 -31.96 -15.25
N HIS A 363 -22.32 -32.66 -14.21
CA HIS A 363 -21.49 -33.88 -14.38
C HIS A 363 -22.22 -35.11 -14.98
N LYS A 364 -23.57 -35.06 -15.07
CA LYS A 364 -24.39 -36.12 -15.60
C LYS A 364 -24.91 -35.82 -17.03
N LEU A 365 -24.61 -34.63 -17.54
CA LEU A 365 -25.15 -34.13 -18.77
C LEU A 365 -24.24 -34.43 -19.97
N GLN A 366 -24.90 -34.73 -21.10
CA GLN A 366 -24.26 -34.72 -22.42
C GLN A 366 -24.88 -33.61 -23.28
N PRO A 367 -24.15 -33.10 -24.28
CA PRO A 367 -24.76 -32.22 -25.27
C PRO A 367 -26.00 -32.85 -25.88
N ASP A 368 -27.03 -32.02 -26.11
CA ASP A 368 -28.35 -32.40 -26.66
C ASP A 368 -29.28 -33.15 -25.68
N ASP A 369 -28.90 -33.37 -24.43
CA ASP A 369 -29.81 -33.91 -23.41
C ASP A 369 -30.96 -32.93 -23.13
N ARG A 370 -32.15 -33.47 -22.87
CA ARG A 370 -33.28 -32.70 -22.33
C ARG A 370 -33.31 -32.79 -20.83
N VAL A 371 -33.46 -31.64 -20.17
CA VAL A 371 -33.43 -31.54 -18.72
C VAL A 371 -34.60 -30.74 -18.16
N HIS A 372 -34.92 -30.99 -16.90
CA HIS A 372 -35.85 -30.14 -16.16
C HIS A 372 -35.01 -29.10 -15.37
N ALA A 373 -35.13 -27.82 -15.76
CA ALA A 373 -34.36 -26.73 -15.21
C ALA A 373 -35.09 -26.12 -14.02
N ALA A 374 -34.54 -26.26 -12.81
CA ALA A 374 -34.93 -25.49 -11.62
C ALA A 374 -34.07 -24.22 -11.53
N THR A 375 -34.70 -23.05 -11.66
CA THR A 375 -34.00 -21.79 -11.60
C THR A 375 -33.60 -21.48 -10.14
N VAL A 376 -32.32 -21.22 -9.91
CA VAL A 376 -31.81 -20.71 -8.64
C VAL A 376 -31.63 -19.19 -8.81
N GLU A 377 -32.12 -18.43 -7.86
CA GLU A 377 -31.87 -16.97 -7.88
C GLU A 377 -30.35 -16.68 -7.82
N ALA A 378 -29.87 -15.92 -8.80
CA ALA A 378 -28.50 -15.43 -8.79
C ALA A 378 -28.27 -14.63 -7.50
N MET A 379 -27.14 -14.85 -6.80
CA MET A 379 -26.75 -13.96 -5.72
C MET A 379 -26.67 -12.52 -6.27
N HIS A 380 -27.55 -11.66 -5.81
CA HIS A 380 -27.62 -10.27 -6.25
C HIS A 380 -26.31 -9.55 -5.91
N GLY A 381 -25.88 -8.65 -6.76
CA GLY A 381 -24.62 -7.91 -6.62
C GLY A 381 -24.38 -7.21 -5.28
N GLN A 382 -25.43 -7.01 -4.47
CA GLN A 382 -25.30 -6.54 -3.08
C GLN A 382 -24.65 -7.57 -2.15
N GLY A 383 -24.92 -8.87 -2.32
CA GLY A 383 -24.25 -9.94 -1.55
C GLY A 383 -22.75 -10.06 -1.89
N LEU A 384 -22.38 -9.85 -3.17
CA LEU A 384 -20.99 -9.84 -3.61
C LEU A 384 -20.20 -8.67 -3.01
N ILE A 385 -20.82 -7.49 -2.89
CA ILE A 385 -20.21 -6.30 -2.29
C ILE A 385 -20.03 -6.48 -0.78
N GLU A 386 -20.96 -7.15 -0.08
CA GLU A 386 -20.84 -7.42 1.37
C GLU A 386 -19.82 -8.50 1.70
N GLU A 387 -19.72 -9.54 0.87
CA GLU A 387 -18.73 -10.64 1.06
C GLU A 387 -17.29 -10.18 0.78
N ILE A 388 -17.12 -9.21 -0.12
CA ILE A 388 -15.81 -8.58 -0.41
C ILE A 388 -15.44 -7.51 0.64
N ARG A 389 -16.41 -7.00 1.42
CA ARG A 389 -16.17 -6.09 2.54
C ARG A 389 -15.80 -6.79 3.85
N ARG A 390 -16.05 -8.08 3.97
CA ARG A 390 -15.61 -8.92 5.09
C ARG A 390 -14.23 -9.50 4.80
#